data_acf18d641dc1aab9a194ae4b8b47afdd
#
_entry.id   acf18d641dc1aab9a194ae4b8b47afdd
#
_cell.length_a   1.000
_cell.length_b   1.000
_cell.length_c   1.000
_cell.angle_alpha   90.00
_cell.angle_beta   90.00
_cell.angle_gamma   90.00
#
_symmetry.space_group_name_H-M   'P 1'
#
loop_
_entity.id
_entity.type
_entity.pdbx_description
1 polymer ?
#
loop_
_entity_poly.entity_id
_entity_poly.type
_entity_poly.pdbx_seq_one_letter_code
_entity_poly.pdbx_strand_id
1 'polypeptide(L)'
;YETLTGIKNIAEQIRQRSDNGTERFLFGFEESNGYMLNQAVRDKDGVMAAVAIAEIATLSKANGVTLIEQLESLHKLYGYSAEGSVCVEGTGVGEKFMDHLRTLGGKLGEPGTELGVLDVKNCTDYLPESNVLLYELNGLDWIAFRPSGTEPKFKIYFGFYGAESAAESRLERISKAVVAEINKYKEN
;
A
#
# COMPACT_ATOMS: atom_id res chain seq x y z
N TYR A 1 -5.20 5.67 -10.86
CA TYR A 1 -6.14 5.91 -9.77
C TYR A 1 -5.76 5.08 -8.55
N GLU A 2 -5.85 5.67 -7.38
CA GLU A 2 -5.73 4.98 -6.11
C GLU A 2 -7.10 4.54 -5.61
N THR A 3 -7.14 3.39 -4.92
CA THR A 3 -8.36 2.84 -4.34
C THR A 3 -8.10 2.37 -2.91
N LEU A 4 -9.15 2.07 -2.18
CA LEU A 4 -9.00 1.29 -0.95
C LEU A 4 -8.43 -0.08 -1.26
N THR A 5 -7.71 -0.68 -0.31
CA THR A 5 -7.17 -2.04 -0.41
C THR A 5 -8.27 -3.05 -0.71
N GLY A 6 -7.98 -3.94 -1.64
CA GLY A 6 -8.85 -5.01 -2.10
C GLY A 6 -9.20 -4.89 -3.57
N ILE A 7 -8.89 -5.94 -4.32
CA ILE A 7 -9.05 -6.01 -5.77
C ILE A 7 -10.47 -5.65 -6.26
N LYS A 8 -11.49 -5.87 -5.43
CA LYS A 8 -12.87 -5.47 -5.71
C LYS A 8 -13.02 -3.96 -5.95
N ASN A 9 -12.18 -3.15 -5.30
CA ASN A 9 -12.22 -1.70 -5.46
C ASN A 9 -11.62 -1.29 -6.80
N ILE A 10 -10.59 -2.00 -7.28
CA ILE A 10 -10.04 -1.84 -8.62
C ILE A 10 -11.08 -2.28 -9.66
N ALA A 11 -11.74 -3.44 -9.46
CA ALA A 11 -12.80 -3.92 -10.33
C ALA A 11 -13.96 -2.91 -10.43
N GLU A 12 -14.31 -2.23 -9.34
CA GLU A 12 -15.33 -1.18 -9.34
C GLU A 12 -14.89 0.05 -10.15
N GLN A 13 -13.61 0.46 -10.10
CA GLN A 13 -13.09 1.53 -10.97
C GLN A 13 -13.19 1.14 -12.46
N ILE A 14 -12.91 -0.12 -12.79
CA ILE A 14 -13.10 -0.62 -14.16
C ILE A 14 -14.57 -0.49 -14.58
N ARG A 15 -15.50 -0.91 -13.72
CA ARG A 15 -16.94 -0.83 -13.97
C ARG A 15 -17.40 0.61 -14.22
N GLN A 16 -16.94 1.53 -13.38
CA GLN A 16 -17.37 2.93 -13.45
C GLN A 16 -16.79 3.70 -14.63
N ARG A 17 -15.61 3.35 -15.11
CA ARG A 17 -14.84 4.14 -16.07
C ARG A 17 -14.64 3.44 -17.40
N SER A 18 -14.13 2.21 -17.36
CA SER A 18 -13.77 1.50 -18.58
C SER A 18 -14.98 0.87 -19.27
N ASP A 19 -15.92 0.29 -18.50
CA ASP A 19 -17.14 -0.31 -19.07
C ASP A 19 -18.07 0.75 -19.68
N ASN A 20 -18.05 1.96 -19.14
CA ASN A 20 -18.82 3.08 -19.67
C ASN A 20 -18.13 3.76 -20.86
N GLY A 21 -16.97 3.26 -21.29
CA GLY A 21 -16.22 3.76 -22.44
C GLY A 21 -15.58 5.13 -22.23
N THR A 22 -15.49 5.61 -20.98
CA THR A 22 -14.88 6.90 -20.67
C THR A 22 -13.37 6.82 -20.63
N GLU A 23 -12.83 5.67 -20.20
CA GLU A 23 -11.40 5.46 -20.05
C GLU A 23 -11.00 4.03 -20.42
N ARG A 24 -9.74 3.83 -20.79
CA ARG A 24 -9.18 2.52 -21.09
C ARG A 24 -8.46 1.99 -19.85
N PHE A 25 -8.87 0.83 -19.36
CA PHE A 25 -8.12 0.09 -18.36
C PHE A 25 -6.79 -0.42 -18.95
N LEU A 26 -5.69 -0.19 -18.25
CA LEU A 26 -4.36 -0.63 -18.65
C LEU A 26 -3.85 -1.74 -17.72
N PHE A 27 -3.85 -1.48 -16.41
CA PHE A 27 -3.27 -2.36 -15.41
C PHE A 27 -3.81 -2.00 -14.03
N GLY A 28 -3.99 -2.99 -13.16
CA GLY A 28 -4.33 -2.81 -11.76
C GLY A 28 -3.53 -3.75 -10.88
N PHE A 29 -3.14 -3.31 -9.70
CA PHE A 29 -2.39 -4.12 -8.76
C PHE A 29 -2.66 -3.70 -7.32
N GLU A 30 -2.35 -4.59 -6.40
CA GLU A 30 -2.32 -4.31 -4.96
C GLU A 30 -1.02 -4.83 -4.34
N GLU A 31 -0.63 -4.26 -3.22
CA GLU A 31 0.63 -4.56 -2.52
C GLU A 31 0.76 -6.04 -2.09
N SER A 32 -0.36 -6.73 -1.96
CA SER A 32 -0.42 -8.15 -1.60
C SER A 32 -0.31 -9.10 -2.79
N ASN A 33 0.46 -8.72 -3.82
CA ASN A 33 0.72 -9.52 -5.03
C ASN A 33 -0.54 -9.88 -5.83
N GLY A 34 -1.52 -9.00 -5.85
CA GLY A 34 -2.71 -9.11 -6.68
C GLY A 34 -2.55 -8.28 -7.95
N TYR A 35 -2.74 -8.90 -9.12
CA TYR A 35 -2.59 -8.24 -10.41
C TYR A 35 -3.80 -8.46 -11.30
N MET A 36 -4.20 -7.41 -12.03
CA MET A 36 -5.20 -7.43 -13.08
C MET A 36 -4.58 -6.82 -14.34
N LEU A 37 -4.45 -7.62 -15.40
CA LEU A 37 -3.85 -7.19 -16.67
C LEU A 37 -4.89 -6.95 -17.77
N ASN A 38 -6.11 -7.36 -17.53
CA ASN A 38 -7.23 -7.06 -18.41
C ASN A 38 -8.53 -6.96 -17.60
N GLN A 39 -9.61 -6.54 -18.24
CA GLN A 39 -10.91 -6.34 -17.61
C GLN A 39 -11.87 -7.54 -17.73
N ALA A 40 -11.44 -8.63 -18.36
CA ALA A 40 -12.28 -9.82 -18.53
C ALA A 40 -12.41 -10.60 -17.21
N VAL A 41 -11.32 -10.68 -16.44
CA VAL A 41 -11.32 -11.25 -15.09
C VAL A 41 -11.21 -10.10 -14.09
N ARG A 42 -12.26 -9.91 -13.26
CA ARG A 42 -12.35 -8.81 -12.30
C ARG A 42 -11.94 -9.25 -10.89
N ASP A 43 -10.91 -10.04 -10.86
CA ASP A 43 -10.23 -10.49 -9.64
C ASP A 43 -8.74 -10.69 -9.94
N LYS A 44 -7.98 -11.09 -8.93
CA LYS A 44 -6.57 -11.43 -9.05
C LYS A 44 -6.38 -12.55 -10.06
N ASP A 45 -5.58 -12.32 -11.07
CA ASP A 45 -5.27 -13.30 -12.10
C ASP A 45 -3.78 -13.63 -12.11
N GLY A 46 -3.42 -14.65 -11.31
CA GLY A 46 -2.05 -15.14 -11.21
C GLY A 46 -1.57 -15.84 -12.50
N VAL A 47 -2.48 -16.38 -13.30
CA VAL A 47 -2.14 -17.02 -14.59
C VAL A 47 -1.71 -15.96 -15.59
N MET A 48 -2.50 -14.89 -15.72
CA MET A 48 -2.14 -13.76 -16.59
C MET A 48 -0.87 -13.05 -16.11
N ALA A 49 -0.69 -12.91 -14.80
CA ALA A 49 0.54 -12.33 -14.25
C ALA A 49 1.76 -13.20 -14.59
N ALA A 50 1.67 -14.53 -14.49
CA ALA A 50 2.74 -15.45 -14.86
C ALA A 50 3.08 -15.38 -16.36
N VAL A 51 2.07 -15.29 -17.23
CA VAL A 51 2.28 -15.12 -18.68
C VAL A 51 2.97 -13.79 -18.96
N ALA A 52 2.50 -12.69 -18.36
CA ALA A 52 3.09 -11.38 -18.58
C ALA A 52 4.56 -11.30 -18.12
N ILE A 53 4.90 -11.87 -16.96
CA ILE A 53 6.30 -11.86 -16.49
C ILE A 53 7.19 -12.75 -17.36
N ALA A 54 6.68 -13.87 -17.87
CA ALA A 54 7.40 -14.72 -18.81
C ALA A 54 7.67 -14.01 -20.14
N GLU A 55 6.71 -13.24 -20.65
CA GLU A 55 6.89 -12.40 -21.83
C GLU A 55 7.94 -11.32 -21.60
N ILE A 56 7.85 -10.58 -20.49
CA ILE A 56 8.84 -9.56 -20.10
C ILE A 56 10.24 -10.19 -19.99
N ALA A 57 10.35 -11.35 -19.34
CA ALA A 57 11.63 -12.05 -19.20
C ALA A 57 12.23 -12.47 -20.55
N THR A 58 11.37 -12.92 -21.47
CA THR A 58 11.78 -13.30 -22.83
C THR A 58 12.29 -12.10 -23.62
N LEU A 59 11.57 -10.98 -23.58
CA LEU A 59 11.96 -9.74 -24.23
C LEU A 59 13.25 -9.17 -23.62
N SER A 60 13.37 -9.20 -22.30
CA SER A 60 14.59 -8.78 -21.61
C SER A 60 15.81 -9.59 -22.05
N LYS A 61 15.66 -10.92 -22.07
CA LYS A 61 16.72 -11.82 -22.51
C LYS A 61 17.10 -11.59 -23.97
N ALA A 62 16.15 -11.34 -24.85
CA ALA A 62 16.41 -11.00 -26.25
C ALA A 62 17.22 -9.71 -26.41
N ASN A 63 17.06 -8.77 -25.47
CA ASN A 63 17.82 -7.52 -25.40
C ASN A 63 19.13 -7.64 -24.59
N GLY A 64 19.49 -8.84 -24.13
CA GLY A 64 20.70 -9.07 -23.33
C GLY A 64 20.63 -8.54 -21.90
N VAL A 65 19.43 -8.34 -21.35
CA VAL A 65 19.18 -7.76 -20.02
C VAL A 65 18.42 -8.76 -19.15
N THR A 66 18.75 -8.84 -17.87
CA THR A 66 18.01 -9.63 -16.89
C THR A 66 16.83 -8.84 -16.31
N LEU A 67 15.86 -9.52 -15.68
CA LEU A 67 14.78 -8.85 -14.95
C LEU A 67 15.31 -8.01 -13.77
N ILE A 68 16.38 -8.45 -13.13
CA ILE A 68 17.03 -7.70 -12.03
C ILE A 68 17.61 -6.39 -12.56
N GLU A 69 18.37 -6.42 -13.65
CA GLU A 69 18.94 -5.22 -14.26
C GLU A 69 17.84 -4.26 -14.75
N GLN A 70 16.70 -4.79 -15.23
CA GLN A 70 15.55 -3.95 -15.54
C GLN A 70 14.98 -3.27 -14.29
N LEU A 71 14.80 -4.00 -13.19
CA LEU A 71 14.33 -3.45 -11.92
C LEU A 71 15.30 -2.38 -11.40
N GLU A 72 16.61 -2.65 -11.42
CA GLU A 72 17.62 -1.66 -11.04
C GLU A 72 17.56 -0.39 -11.92
N SER A 73 17.27 -0.56 -13.21
CA SER A 73 17.09 0.57 -14.11
C SER A 73 15.85 1.40 -13.76
N LEU A 74 14.77 0.76 -13.34
CA LEU A 74 13.58 1.45 -12.83
C LEU A 74 13.89 2.18 -11.52
N HIS A 75 14.61 1.56 -10.59
CA HIS A 75 15.04 2.23 -9.37
C HIS A 75 15.93 3.45 -9.63
N LYS A 76 16.81 3.38 -10.63
CA LYS A 76 17.65 4.52 -11.05
C LYS A 76 16.82 5.65 -11.66
N LEU A 77 15.76 5.31 -12.38
CA LEU A 77 14.91 6.30 -13.08
C LEU A 77 13.89 6.96 -12.15
N TYR A 78 13.26 6.17 -11.28
CA TYR A 78 12.12 6.61 -10.45
C TYR A 78 12.44 6.72 -8.96
N GLY A 79 13.61 6.26 -8.53
CA GLY A 79 13.99 6.12 -7.13
C GLY A 79 13.66 4.72 -6.57
N TYR A 80 14.30 4.40 -5.46
CA TYR A 80 14.06 3.16 -4.73
C TYR A 80 12.93 3.36 -3.70
N SER A 81 12.07 2.37 -3.56
CA SER A 81 11.03 2.30 -2.53
C SER A 81 11.24 1.05 -1.67
N ALA A 82 11.42 1.25 -0.36
CA ALA A 82 11.33 0.18 0.62
C ALA A 82 9.90 0.07 1.12
N GLU A 83 9.24 -1.03 0.80
CA GLU A 83 7.85 -1.27 1.19
C GLU A 83 7.75 -2.46 2.14
N GLY A 84 6.81 -2.39 3.08
CA GLY A 84 6.58 -3.45 4.03
C GLY A 84 5.23 -3.39 4.68
N SER A 85 4.84 -4.48 5.31
CA SER A 85 3.62 -4.53 6.10
C SER A 85 3.82 -5.32 7.38
N VAL A 86 3.07 -4.94 8.41
CA VAL A 86 2.99 -5.65 9.67
C VAL A 86 1.54 -5.98 9.97
N CYS A 87 1.29 -7.17 10.49
CA CYS A 87 -0.01 -7.59 10.97
C CYS A 87 0.08 -7.82 12.49
N VAL A 88 -0.71 -7.06 13.25
CA VAL A 88 -0.82 -7.23 14.70
C VAL A 88 -2.15 -7.92 15.00
N GLU A 89 -2.10 -9.05 15.70
CA GLU A 89 -3.29 -9.77 16.10
C GLU A 89 -3.76 -9.33 17.50
N GLY A 90 -5.07 -9.22 17.68
CA GLY A 90 -5.71 -8.86 18.95
C GLY A 90 -7.08 -8.24 18.74
N THR A 91 -8.07 -8.70 19.51
CA THR A 91 -9.43 -8.18 19.43
C THR A 91 -9.50 -6.74 19.95
N GLY A 92 -10.00 -5.82 19.12
CA GLY A 92 -10.18 -4.42 19.48
C GLY A 92 -8.91 -3.58 19.56
N VAL A 93 -7.73 -4.17 19.36
CA VAL A 93 -6.44 -3.46 19.42
C VAL A 93 -6.37 -2.40 18.33
N GLY A 94 -6.77 -2.77 17.11
CA GLY A 94 -6.76 -1.87 15.97
C GLY A 94 -7.66 -0.66 16.18
N GLU A 95 -8.88 -0.88 16.63
CA GLU A 95 -9.87 0.17 16.90
C GLU A 95 -9.38 1.15 17.96
N LYS A 96 -8.92 0.63 19.10
CA LYS A 96 -8.38 1.45 20.19
C LYS A 96 -7.19 2.30 19.73
N PHE A 97 -6.29 1.71 18.96
CA PHE A 97 -5.12 2.42 18.45
C PHE A 97 -5.51 3.47 17.40
N MET A 98 -6.45 3.17 16.50
CA MET A 98 -6.97 4.13 15.53
C MET A 98 -7.64 5.33 16.21
N ASP A 99 -8.43 5.11 17.25
CA ASP A 99 -9.05 6.18 18.02
C ASP A 99 -7.99 7.04 18.72
N HIS A 100 -6.95 6.41 19.29
CA HIS A 100 -5.82 7.14 19.85
C HIS A 100 -5.11 8.01 18.81
N LEU A 101 -4.78 7.47 17.63
CA LEU A 101 -4.15 8.23 16.55
C LEU A 101 -5.00 9.44 16.14
N ARG A 102 -6.31 9.30 16.09
CA ARG A 102 -7.24 10.43 15.81
C ARG A 102 -7.18 11.51 16.87
N THR A 103 -7.01 11.15 18.16
CA THR A 103 -6.87 12.14 19.23
C THR A 103 -5.57 12.92 19.16
N LEU A 104 -4.51 12.36 18.56
CA LEU A 104 -3.23 13.02 18.38
C LEU A 104 -3.22 14.02 17.20
N GLY A 105 -4.32 14.13 16.45
CA GLY A 105 -4.43 15.04 15.33
C GLY A 105 -3.39 14.79 14.23
N GLY A 106 -2.99 13.53 14.06
CA GLY A 106 -2.06 13.12 13.02
C GLY A 106 -0.58 13.17 13.40
N LYS A 107 -0.25 13.20 14.69
CA LYS A 107 1.15 13.17 15.15
C LYS A 107 1.55 11.74 15.51
N LEU A 108 2.59 11.21 14.85
CA LEU A 108 3.13 9.86 15.11
C LEU A 108 4.30 9.86 16.13
N GLY A 109 4.60 11.00 16.75
CA GLY A 109 5.53 11.08 17.87
C GLY A 109 6.92 11.67 17.59
N GLU A 110 7.37 11.78 16.36
CA GLU A 110 8.57 12.56 16.00
C GLU A 110 8.11 13.89 15.40
N PRO A 111 8.31 15.04 16.11
CA PRO A 111 7.88 16.35 15.62
C PRO A 111 8.52 16.70 14.28
N GLY A 112 7.70 17.09 13.31
CA GLY A 112 8.17 17.61 12.02
C GLY A 112 8.34 16.58 10.90
N THR A 113 7.85 15.36 11.09
CA THR A 113 7.89 14.31 10.06
C THR A 113 6.59 14.15 9.28
N GLU A 114 5.47 14.62 9.83
CA GLU A 114 4.17 14.50 9.20
C GLU A 114 3.86 15.71 8.31
N LEU A 115 3.49 15.46 7.05
CA LEU A 115 3.00 16.49 6.12
C LEU A 115 1.47 16.52 6.04
N GLY A 116 0.82 15.37 6.24
CA GLY A 116 -0.62 15.27 6.19
C GLY A 116 -1.14 13.96 6.74
N VAL A 117 -2.41 13.96 7.13
CA VAL A 117 -3.16 12.77 7.52
C VAL A 117 -4.47 12.76 6.77
N LEU A 118 -4.70 11.71 6.00
CA LEU A 118 -5.97 11.41 5.38
C LEU A 118 -6.72 10.40 6.26
N ASP A 119 -7.78 10.86 6.94
CA ASP A 119 -8.72 9.97 7.63
C ASP A 119 -9.87 9.61 6.70
N VAL A 120 -9.81 8.42 6.12
CA VAL A 120 -10.79 7.95 5.14
C VAL A 120 -12.18 7.70 5.77
N LYS A 121 -12.28 7.63 7.10
CA LYS A 121 -13.56 7.58 7.79
C LYS A 121 -14.39 8.85 7.58
N ASN A 122 -13.71 9.97 7.35
CA ASN A 122 -14.33 11.28 7.16
C ASN A 122 -14.10 11.86 5.76
N CYS A 123 -13.38 11.14 4.89
CA CYS A 123 -13.06 11.59 3.55
C CYS A 123 -13.97 10.89 2.53
N THR A 124 -14.70 11.65 1.74
CA THR A 124 -15.74 11.16 0.84
C THR A 124 -15.57 11.61 -0.61
N ASP A 125 -14.56 12.42 -0.92
CA ASP A 125 -14.49 13.06 -2.25
C ASP A 125 -14.20 12.07 -3.37
N TYR A 126 -13.39 11.02 -3.11
CA TYR A 126 -13.02 10.03 -4.13
C TYR A 126 -12.89 8.59 -3.61
N LEU A 127 -12.89 8.38 -2.29
CA LEU A 127 -12.85 7.06 -1.66
C LEU A 127 -14.14 6.82 -0.86
N PRO A 128 -14.68 5.59 -0.85
CA PRO A 128 -15.76 5.24 0.04
C PRO A 128 -15.29 5.27 1.50
N GLU A 129 -16.21 5.58 2.41
CA GLU A 129 -15.95 5.56 3.85
C GLU A 129 -15.28 4.24 4.29
N SER A 130 -14.17 4.36 5.00
CA SER A 130 -13.43 3.21 5.53
C SER A 130 -12.62 3.58 6.76
N ASN A 131 -12.46 2.65 7.70
CA ASN A 131 -11.61 2.87 8.86
C ASN A 131 -10.13 2.72 8.49
N VAL A 132 -9.62 3.70 7.75
CA VAL A 132 -8.22 3.78 7.30
C VAL A 132 -7.67 5.15 7.66
N LEU A 133 -6.45 5.18 8.19
CA LEU A 133 -5.64 6.39 8.35
C LEU A 133 -4.41 6.27 7.46
N LEU A 134 -4.22 7.22 6.56
CA LEU A 134 -3.03 7.34 5.73
C LEU A 134 -2.24 8.57 6.18
N TYR A 135 -1.02 8.35 6.61
CA TYR A 135 -0.06 9.38 6.97
C TYR A 135 0.89 9.61 5.81
N GLU A 136 0.90 10.83 5.32
CA GLU A 136 1.91 11.32 4.38
C GLU A 136 3.05 11.94 5.20
N LEU A 137 4.24 11.44 4.97
CA LEU A 137 5.46 11.89 5.64
C LEU A 137 6.31 12.72 4.69
N ASN A 138 7.48 13.18 5.13
CA ASN A 138 8.38 13.96 4.31
C ASN A 138 8.76 13.23 2.99
N GLY A 139 8.66 13.93 1.88
CA GLY A 139 8.93 13.39 0.55
C GLY A 139 7.78 12.56 0.03
N LEU A 140 8.04 11.29 -0.30
CA LEU A 140 7.06 10.31 -0.77
C LEU A 140 6.82 9.19 0.26
N ASP A 141 7.32 9.35 1.49
CA ASP A 141 7.19 8.37 2.55
C ASP A 141 5.75 8.37 3.08
N TRP A 142 5.22 7.19 3.41
CA TRP A 142 3.86 7.05 3.93
C TRP A 142 3.70 5.86 4.88
N ILE A 143 2.68 5.94 5.75
CA ILE A 143 2.25 4.84 6.62
C ILE A 143 0.73 4.77 6.57
N ALA A 144 0.17 3.59 6.32
CA ALA A 144 -1.27 3.37 6.35
C ALA A 144 -1.67 2.38 7.46
N PHE A 145 -2.67 2.74 8.23
CA PHE A 145 -3.25 1.93 9.31
C PHE A 145 -4.64 1.45 8.92
N ARG A 146 -4.88 0.14 9.03
CA ARG A 146 -6.16 -0.46 8.64
C ARG A 146 -6.53 -1.63 9.55
N PRO A 147 -7.53 -1.49 10.45
CA PRO A 147 -8.14 -2.62 11.12
C PRO A 147 -8.85 -3.54 10.10
N SER A 148 -8.81 -4.84 10.34
CA SER A 148 -9.61 -5.78 9.54
C SER A 148 -11.08 -5.72 9.99
N GLY A 149 -12.00 -5.67 9.05
CA GLY A 149 -13.44 -5.70 9.36
C GLY A 149 -14.00 -7.09 9.70
N THR A 150 -13.24 -8.17 9.46
CA THR A 150 -13.72 -9.55 9.57
C THR A 150 -12.88 -10.43 10.49
N GLU A 151 -11.65 -10.04 10.78
CA GLU A 151 -10.71 -10.80 11.60
C GLU A 151 -10.12 -9.90 12.68
N PRO A 152 -9.70 -10.44 13.84
CA PRO A 152 -9.04 -9.67 14.89
C PRO A 152 -7.59 -9.34 14.50
N LYS A 153 -7.44 -8.65 13.38
CA LYS A 153 -6.15 -8.27 12.78
C LYS A 153 -6.09 -6.79 12.51
N PHE A 154 -4.96 -6.19 12.82
CA PHE A 154 -4.62 -4.82 12.50
C PHE A 154 -3.43 -4.79 11.57
N LYS A 155 -3.63 -4.31 10.34
CA LYS A 155 -2.61 -4.22 9.31
C LYS A 155 -2.06 -2.81 9.22
N ILE A 156 -0.76 -2.72 9.15
CA ILE A 156 -0.02 -1.48 8.94
C ILE A 156 0.86 -1.66 7.72
N TYR A 157 0.82 -0.69 6.81
CA TYR A 157 1.60 -0.67 5.59
C TYR A 157 2.55 0.51 5.62
N PHE A 158 3.72 0.34 5.04
CA PHE A 158 4.79 1.33 5.03
C PHE A 158 5.37 1.47 3.63
N GLY A 159 5.71 2.69 3.23
CA GLY A 159 6.50 2.98 2.05
C GLY A 159 7.50 4.10 2.36
N PHE A 160 8.78 3.83 2.11
CA PHE A 160 9.87 4.78 2.32
C PHE A 160 10.70 4.91 1.06
N TYR A 161 10.90 6.14 0.58
CA TYR A 161 11.57 6.43 -0.67
C TYR A 161 12.94 7.06 -0.44
N GLY A 162 13.89 6.75 -1.33
CA GLY A 162 15.21 7.37 -1.34
C GLY A 162 16.36 6.44 -1.70
N ALA A 163 17.54 6.69 -1.15
CA ALA A 163 18.65 5.73 -1.29
C ALA A 163 18.27 4.42 -0.57
N GLU A 164 18.55 3.29 -1.23
CA GLU A 164 18.13 1.94 -0.79
C GLU A 164 18.42 1.69 0.68
N SER A 165 19.68 1.82 1.11
CA SER A 165 20.08 1.58 2.50
C SER A 165 19.37 2.52 3.50
N ALA A 166 19.08 3.75 3.12
CA ALA A 166 18.40 4.71 3.98
C ALA A 166 16.90 4.41 4.07
N ALA A 167 16.26 4.04 2.96
CA ALA A 167 14.86 3.65 2.91
C ALA A 167 14.59 2.38 3.72
N GLU A 168 15.45 1.37 3.57
CA GLU A 168 15.38 0.12 4.33
C GLU A 168 15.60 0.32 5.82
N SER A 169 16.59 1.13 6.19
CA SER A 169 16.84 1.47 7.60
C SER A 169 15.65 2.19 8.24
N ARG A 170 14.98 3.09 7.49
CA ARG A 170 13.76 3.75 7.97
C ARG A 170 12.62 2.76 8.13
N LEU A 171 12.41 1.88 7.16
CA LEU A 171 11.38 0.84 7.23
C LEU A 171 11.56 -0.02 8.48
N GLU A 172 12.77 -0.53 8.71
CA GLU A 172 13.06 -1.36 9.88
C GLU A 172 12.85 -0.61 11.21
N ARG A 173 13.38 0.60 11.33
CA ARG A 173 13.30 1.40 12.55
C ARG A 173 11.87 1.81 12.86
N ILE A 174 11.15 2.33 11.87
CA ILE A 174 9.80 2.89 12.07
C ILE A 174 8.78 1.76 12.27
N SER A 175 8.86 0.68 11.51
CA SER A 175 7.96 -0.45 11.70
C SER A 175 8.08 -1.07 13.09
N LYS A 176 9.31 -1.24 13.61
CA LYS A 176 9.55 -1.69 14.99
C LYS A 176 8.96 -0.73 16.03
N ALA A 177 9.15 0.57 15.85
CA ALA A 177 8.63 1.58 16.77
C ALA A 177 7.09 1.59 16.79
N VAL A 178 6.46 1.53 15.62
CA VAL A 178 4.99 1.47 15.50
C VAL A 178 4.44 0.20 16.15
N VAL A 179 5.04 -0.95 15.92
CA VAL A 179 4.63 -2.22 16.56
C VAL A 179 4.77 -2.16 18.07
N ALA A 180 5.86 -1.60 18.57
CA ALA A 180 6.07 -1.44 20.02
C ALA A 180 4.98 -0.54 20.64
N GLU A 181 4.60 0.53 19.96
CA GLU A 181 3.52 1.41 20.41
C GLU A 181 2.16 0.69 20.42
N ILE A 182 1.82 -0.01 19.35
CA ILE A 182 0.56 -0.78 19.26
C ILE A 182 0.46 -1.85 20.34
N ASN A 183 1.56 -2.52 20.69
CA ASN A 183 1.54 -3.59 21.69
C ASN A 183 1.14 -3.10 23.10
N LYS A 184 1.32 -1.82 23.42
CA LYS A 184 0.81 -1.22 24.67
C LYS A 184 -0.71 -1.30 24.80
N TYR A 185 -1.43 -1.45 23.69
CA TYR A 185 -2.89 -1.55 23.62
C TYR A 185 -3.41 -2.99 23.68
N LYS A 186 -2.51 -3.99 23.67
CA LYS A 186 -2.87 -5.39 23.87
C LYS A 186 -3.05 -5.77 25.35
N GLU A 187 -2.36 -5.05 26.23
CA GLU A 187 -2.29 -5.37 27.66
C GLU A 187 -3.37 -4.67 28.49
N ASN A 188 -4.22 -3.84 27.85
CA ASN A 188 -5.32 -3.10 28.43
C ASN A 188 -6.65 -3.49 27.74
#